data_380995a27cd7b24ad94fa390b07078bd
#
_entry.id   380995a27cd7b24ad94fa390b07078bd
#
_cell.length_a   1.000
_cell.length_b   1.000
_cell.length_c   1.000
_cell.angle_alpha   90.00
_cell.angle_beta   90.00
_cell.angle_gamma   90.00
#
_symmetry.space_group_name_H-M   'P 1'
#
loop_
_entity.id
_entity.type
_entity.pdbx_description
1 polymer ?
#
loop_
_entity_poly.entity_id
_entity_poly.type
_entity_poly.pdbx_seq_one_letter_code
_entity_poly.pdbx_strand_id
1 'polypeptide(L)'
;MKPVKHPISHALTSFNDVSAGYGDPASTKPGAKIRHLPKAIEKKKEGEVRNSLDIVIERSRDFFFREQLPAGYWWAELESNVTITSEYVMLFHFMGLVEKERERKLANYILSKQTEAGFWCIYYGGPGDLSTTVEAYFALKLAGYPADHPAMMKARAFILENGGIIKCRVFTKIFLDRKSVV
;
A
#
# COMPACT_ATOMS: atom_id res chain seq x y z
N MET A 1 -15.02 32.21 -26.20
CA MET A 1 -14.28 32.05 -24.96
C MET A 1 -13.24 30.96 -25.20
N LYS A 2 -11.95 31.27 -25.20
CA LYS A 2 -10.87 30.27 -25.39
C LYS A 2 -10.62 29.58 -24.04
N PRO A 3 -10.43 28.25 -23.98
CA PRO A 3 -10.13 27.58 -22.73
C PRO A 3 -8.77 28.03 -22.19
N VAL A 4 -8.73 28.39 -20.93
CA VAL A 4 -7.51 28.73 -20.20
C VAL A 4 -6.69 27.45 -20.01
N LYS A 5 -5.51 27.36 -20.62
CA LYS A 5 -4.58 26.27 -20.40
C LYS A 5 -3.98 26.40 -18.99
N HIS A 6 -4.33 25.49 -18.11
CA HIS A 6 -3.75 25.43 -16.78
C HIS A 6 -2.26 25.00 -16.85
N PRO A 7 -1.36 25.67 -16.12
CA PRO A 7 0.11 25.41 -16.18
C PRO A 7 0.52 24.04 -15.62
N ILE A 8 -0.41 23.25 -15.07
CA ILE A 8 -0.14 21.93 -14.46
C ILE A 8 -0.06 20.81 -15.52
N SER A 9 -0.50 21.05 -16.77
CA SER A 9 -0.49 20.01 -17.81
C SER A 9 0.93 19.56 -18.24
N HIS A 10 1.94 20.39 -18.03
CA HIS A 10 3.33 20.05 -18.34
C HIS A 10 4.06 19.26 -17.25
N ALA A 11 3.59 19.34 -15.99
CA ALA A 11 4.20 18.59 -14.89
C ALA A 11 3.79 17.11 -14.87
N LEU A 12 2.64 16.77 -15.45
CA LEU A 12 2.12 15.39 -15.45
C LEU A 12 2.66 14.53 -16.60
N THR A 13 3.19 15.12 -17.68
CA THR A 13 3.84 14.36 -18.75
C THR A 13 5.19 13.78 -18.32
N SER A 14 5.85 14.35 -17.31
CA SER A 14 7.11 13.82 -16.77
C SER A 14 6.93 12.66 -15.79
N PHE A 15 5.72 12.45 -15.24
CA PHE A 15 5.46 11.33 -14.32
C PHE A 15 5.32 9.98 -15.04
N ASN A 16 4.99 9.98 -16.33
CA ASN A 16 4.95 8.73 -17.10
C ASN A 16 6.33 8.19 -17.45
N ASP A 17 7.38 9.01 -17.36
CA ASP A 17 8.78 8.59 -17.64
C ASP A 17 9.49 7.96 -16.42
N VAL A 18 8.94 8.09 -15.22
CA VAL A 18 9.54 7.50 -14.00
C VAL A 18 9.36 5.98 -13.95
N SER A 19 8.40 5.43 -14.70
CA SER A 19 8.23 3.96 -14.82
C SER A 19 9.28 3.28 -15.70
N ALA A 20 10.05 4.04 -16.48
CA ALA A 20 11.07 3.51 -17.38
C ALA A 20 12.40 3.13 -16.67
N GLY A 21 12.55 3.45 -15.38
CA GLY A 21 13.76 3.17 -14.60
C GLY A 21 13.72 1.94 -13.68
N TYR A 22 12.54 1.39 -13.44
CA TYR A 22 12.41 0.14 -12.69
C TYR A 22 12.37 -1.03 -13.67
N GLY A 23 13.55 -1.58 -13.95
CA GLY A 23 13.66 -2.82 -14.72
C GLY A 23 12.83 -3.92 -14.07
N ASP A 24 12.12 -4.67 -14.91
CA ASP A 24 11.40 -5.89 -14.52
C ASP A 24 12.32 -6.78 -13.67
N PRO A 25 11.97 -7.12 -12.42
CA PRO A 25 12.78 -7.98 -11.56
C PRO A 25 12.98 -9.39 -12.18
N ALA A 26 12.18 -9.78 -13.18
CA ALA A 26 12.35 -11.03 -13.93
C ALA A 26 13.44 -10.96 -15.00
N SER A 27 14.01 -9.79 -15.32
CA SER A 27 14.99 -9.61 -16.42
C SER A 27 16.45 -9.70 -15.98
N THR A 28 16.76 -10.14 -14.76
CA THR A 28 18.14 -10.30 -14.30
C THR A 28 18.80 -11.49 -14.98
N LYS A 29 19.83 -11.20 -15.79
CA LYS A 29 20.66 -12.23 -16.46
C LYS A 29 21.20 -13.25 -15.45
N PRO A 30 21.10 -14.56 -15.70
CA PRO A 30 21.70 -15.56 -14.83
C PRO A 30 23.23 -15.45 -14.88
N GLY A 31 23.88 -15.15 -13.75
CA GLY A 31 25.34 -15.16 -13.69
C GLY A 31 26.03 -14.29 -12.67
N ALA A 32 25.32 -13.47 -11.89
CA ALA A 32 25.97 -12.72 -10.81
C ALA A 32 26.32 -13.66 -9.65
N LYS A 33 27.62 -13.77 -9.34
CA LYS A 33 28.10 -14.58 -8.20
C LYS A 33 27.62 -14.00 -6.89
N ILE A 34 26.86 -14.77 -6.14
CA ILE A 34 26.50 -14.46 -4.75
C ILE A 34 27.80 -14.26 -3.97
N ARG A 35 28.04 -13.07 -3.45
CA ARG A 35 29.14 -12.82 -2.52
C ARG A 35 28.75 -13.43 -1.17
N HIS A 36 29.26 -14.62 -0.91
CA HIS A 36 29.20 -15.18 0.43
C HIS A 36 30.00 -14.30 1.38
N LEU A 37 29.43 -13.96 2.54
CA LEU A 37 30.22 -13.43 3.64
C LEU A 37 31.38 -14.41 3.95
N PRO A 38 32.57 -13.87 4.33
CA PRO A 38 33.68 -14.74 4.68
C PRO A 38 33.25 -15.73 5.76
N LYS A 39 33.66 -16.99 5.59
CA LYS A 39 33.43 -18.09 6.53
C LYS A 39 34.23 -17.86 7.83
N ALA A 40 33.87 -16.88 8.59
CA ALA A 40 34.43 -16.60 9.91
C ALA A 40 33.34 -16.73 10.99
N ILE A 41 32.78 -17.94 11.06
CA ILE A 41 32.20 -18.41 12.31
C ILE A 41 32.97 -19.68 12.61
N GLU A 42 33.86 -19.60 13.61
CA GLU A 42 34.57 -20.75 14.15
C GLU A 42 33.56 -21.87 14.39
N LYS A 43 33.90 -23.10 13.94
CA LYS A 43 33.12 -24.29 14.25
C LYS A 43 33.04 -24.41 15.75
N LYS A 44 31.90 -24.10 16.37
CA LYS A 44 31.59 -24.47 17.74
C LYS A 44 31.77 -25.99 17.87
N LYS A 45 32.44 -26.42 18.92
CA LYS A 45 32.73 -27.82 19.18
C LYS A 45 31.44 -28.67 19.10
N GLU A 46 31.52 -29.80 18.40
CA GLU A 46 30.46 -30.80 18.36
C GLU A 46 30.15 -31.22 19.80
N GLY A 47 28.92 -30.98 20.25
CA GLY A 47 28.44 -31.34 21.59
C GLY A 47 27.72 -30.25 22.39
N GLU A 48 27.80 -28.98 21.99
CA GLU A 48 26.97 -27.94 22.62
C GLU A 48 25.53 -27.98 22.10
N VAL A 49 24.59 -28.15 23.02
CA VAL A 49 23.15 -28.02 22.69
C VAL A 49 22.93 -26.58 22.21
N ARG A 50 22.65 -26.45 20.92
CA ARG A 50 22.31 -25.14 20.34
C ARG A 50 21.03 -24.63 21.00
N ASN A 51 21.10 -23.43 21.55
CA ASN A 51 19.90 -22.84 22.12
C ASN A 51 18.91 -22.47 20.96
N SER A 52 17.64 -22.35 21.29
CA SER A 52 16.59 -22.02 20.32
C SER A 52 16.85 -20.71 19.57
N LEU A 53 17.55 -19.78 20.21
CA LEU A 53 17.90 -18.48 19.62
C LEU A 53 18.96 -18.62 18.52
N ASP A 54 20.00 -19.42 18.74
CA ASP A 54 21.02 -19.67 17.71
C ASP A 54 20.41 -20.29 16.45
N ILE A 55 19.48 -21.23 16.64
CA ILE A 55 18.74 -21.86 15.52
C ILE A 55 17.91 -20.82 14.76
N VAL A 56 17.23 -19.92 15.46
CA VAL A 56 16.41 -18.87 14.80
C VAL A 56 17.31 -17.89 14.04
N ILE A 57 18.42 -17.47 14.63
CA ILE A 57 19.40 -16.56 13.99
C ILE A 57 19.95 -17.20 12.70
N GLU A 58 20.37 -18.46 12.75
CA GLU A 58 20.89 -19.15 11.58
C GLU A 58 19.85 -19.27 10.47
N ARG A 59 18.62 -19.68 10.81
CA ARG A 59 17.52 -19.79 9.82
C ARG A 59 17.18 -18.45 9.20
N SER A 60 17.13 -17.38 10.00
CA SER A 60 16.86 -16.04 9.48
C SER A 60 17.96 -15.54 8.55
N ARG A 61 19.23 -15.74 8.96
CA ARG A 61 20.38 -15.41 8.12
C ARG A 61 20.34 -16.16 6.79
N ASP A 62 20.13 -17.46 6.82
CA ASP A 62 20.10 -18.30 5.63
C ASP A 62 18.92 -17.95 4.71
N PHE A 63 17.78 -17.55 5.30
CA PHE A 63 16.66 -16.99 4.56
C PHE A 63 17.08 -15.71 3.82
N PHE A 64 17.62 -14.72 4.53
CA PHE A 64 18.01 -13.45 3.88
C PHE A 64 19.06 -13.66 2.78
N PHE A 65 20.06 -14.52 2.99
CA PHE A 65 21.04 -14.77 1.93
C PHE A 65 20.46 -15.49 0.72
N ARG A 66 19.46 -16.33 0.91
CA ARG A 66 18.75 -16.97 -0.22
C ARG A 66 17.92 -15.97 -1.01
N GLU A 67 17.30 -15.01 -0.33
CA GLU A 67 16.47 -13.98 -0.95
C GLU A 67 17.28 -12.79 -1.50
N GLN A 68 18.62 -12.79 -1.31
CA GLN A 68 19.47 -11.72 -1.82
C GLN A 68 19.54 -11.77 -3.35
N LEU A 69 19.25 -10.65 -3.99
CA LEU A 69 19.33 -10.52 -5.43
C LEU A 69 20.81 -10.61 -5.91
N PRO A 70 21.07 -11.05 -7.16
CA PRO A 70 22.43 -11.20 -7.70
C PRO A 70 23.28 -9.92 -7.62
N ALA A 71 22.63 -8.75 -7.64
CA ALA A 71 23.29 -7.45 -7.48
C ALA A 71 23.70 -7.12 -6.03
N GLY A 72 23.39 -8.00 -5.05
CA GLY A 72 23.85 -7.88 -3.67
C GLY A 72 22.90 -7.11 -2.73
N TYR A 73 21.72 -6.74 -3.17
CA TYR A 73 20.70 -6.07 -2.35
C TYR A 73 19.47 -6.95 -2.14
N TRP A 74 18.63 -6.55 -1.18
CA TRP A 74 17.30 -7.12 -0.96
C TRP A 74 16.25 -6.14 -1.44
N TRP A 75 15.22 -6.65 -2.06
CA TRP A 75 14.05 -5.89 -2.45
C TRP A 75 12.80 -6.65 -2.03
N ALA A 76 11.88 -5.94 -1.44
CA ALA A 76 10.57 -6.46 -1.10
C ALA A 76 9.51 -5.39 -1.39
N GLU A 77 8.34 -5.81 -1.83
CA GLU A 77 7.22 -4.90 -1.98
C GLU A 77 6.80 -4.37 -0.61
N LEU A 78 6.74 -3.03 -0.51
CA LEU A 78 6.14 -2.38 0.63
C LEU A 78 4.63 -2.28 0.39
N GLU A 79 3.87 -3.20 0.96
CA GLU A 79 2.43 -3.12 0.93
C GLU A 79 1.96 -2.07 1.95
N SER A 80 1.53 -0.91 1.44
CA SER A 80 0.86 0.10 2.25
C SER A 80 -0.58 -0.32 2.54
N ASN A 81 -1.20 0.28 3.57
CA ASN A 81 -2.63 0.15 3.76
C ASN A 81 -3.41 0.91 2.67
N VAL A 82 -4.73 0.76 2.64
CA VAL A 82 -5.58 1.35 1.60
C VAL A 82 -5.69 2.88 1.65
N THR A 83 -5.16 3.54 2.69
CA THR A 83 -5.17 5.00 2.84
C THR A 83 -4.56 5.68 1.62
N ILE A 84 -3.35 5.27 1.22
CA ILE A 84 -2.65 5.84 0.05
C ILE A 84 -3.47 5.65 -1.23
N THR A 85 -4.05 4.47 -1.43
CA THR A 85 -4.90 4.20 -2.59
C THR A 85 -6.17 5.04 -2.58
N SER A 86 -6.78 5.23 -1.40
CA SER A 86 -7.99 6.05 -1.20
C SER A 86 -7.70 7.52 -1.47
N GLU A 87 -6.61 8.05 -0.90
CA GLU A 87 -6.16 9.43 -1.11
C GLU A 87 -5.82 9.69 -2.60
N TYR A 88 -5.27 8.71 -3.30
CA TYR A 88 -5.02 8.79 -4.73
C TYR A 88 -6.33 8.94 -5.52
N VAL A 89 -7.37 8.18 -5.22
CA VAL A 89 -8.71 8.34 -5.82
C VAL A 89 -9.24 9.75 -5.54
N MET A 90 -9.18 10.22 -4.30
CA MET A 90 -9.63 11.57 -3.92
C MET A 90 -8.86 12.66 -4.69
N LEU A 91 -7.54 12.51 -4.85
CA LEU A 91 -6.72 13.47 -5.58
C LEU A 91 -7.14 13.58 -7.04
N PHE A 92 -7.39 12.46 -7.73
CA PHE A 92 -7.82 12.48 -9.13
C PHE A 92 -9.21 13.10 -9.30
N HIS A 93 -10.12 12.87 -8.38
CA HIS A 93 -11.41 13.58 -8.34
C HIS A 93 -11.22 15.08 -8.11
N PHE A 94 -10.37 15.46 -7.16
CA PHE A 94 -10.08 16.87 -6.89
C PHE A 94 -9.48 17.60 -8.09
N MET A 95 -8.62 16.93 -8.85
CA MET A 95 -7.98 17.49 -10.04
C MET A 95 -8.86 17.43 -11.30
N GLY A 96 -10.01 16.77 -11.26
CA GLY A 96 -10.84 16.52 -12.44
C GLY A 96 -10.18 15.61 -13.49
N LEU A 97 -9.26 14.75 -13.08
CA LEU A 97 -8.45 13.87 -13.94
C LEU A 97 -8.83 12.40 -13.79
N VAL A 98 -10.11 12.11 -13.54
CA VAL A 98 -10.59 10.75 -13.31
C VAL A 98 -10.53 9.94 -14.60
N GLU A 99 -9.76 8.84 -14.57
CA GLU A 99 -9.74 7.81 -15.60
C GLU A 99 -10.48 6.57 -15.09
N LYS A 100 -11.61 6.25 -15.71
CA LYS A 100 -12.56 5.25 -15.22
C LYS A 100 -11.96 3.84 -15.06
N GLU A 101 -11.11 3.43 -15.96
CA GLU A 101 -10.48 2.09 -15.87
C GLU A 101 -9.48 2.01 -14.72
N ARG A 102 -8.70 3.06 -14.50
CA ARG A 102 -7.79 3.16 -13.36
C ARG A 102 -8.57 3.22 -12.05
N GLU A 103 -9.60 4.07 -11.97
CA GLU A 103 -10.46 4.18 -10.79
C GLU A 103 -11.09 2.83 -10.42
N ARG A 104 -11.59 2.09 -11.40
CA ARG A 104 -12.14 0.75 -11.19
C ARG A 104 -11.13 -0.22 -10.59
N LYS A 105 -9.87 -0.20 -11.06
CA LYS A 105 -8.79 -1.03 -10.51
C LYS A 105 -8.47 -0.66 -9.05
N LEU A 106 -8.38 0.63 -8.76
CA LEU A 106 -8.14 1.14 -7.41
C LEU A 106 -9.28 0.75 -6.46
N ALA A 107 -10.53 0.93 -6.88
CA ALA A 107 -11.71 0.55 -6.11
C ALA A 107 -11.75 -0.97 -5.82
N ASN A 108 -11.45 -1.80 -6.82
CA ASN A 108 -11.36 -3.24 -6.64
C ASN A 108 -10.27 -3.62 -5.63
N TYR A 109 -9.11 -2.95 -5.68
CA TYR A 109 -8.05 -3.17 -4.69
C TYR A 109 -8.51 -2.78 -3.28
N ILE A 110 -9.12 -1.60 -3.10
CA ILE A 110 -9.67 -1.18 -1.81
C ILE A 110 -10.65 -2.23 -1.28
N LEU A 111 -11.61 -2.68 -2.09
CA LEU A 111 -12.57 -3.71 -1.70
C LEU A 111 -11.91 -5.03 -1.32
N SER A 112 -10.89 -5.46 -2.06
CA SER A 112 -10.17 -6.72 -1.78
C SER A 112 -9.45 -6.73 -0.43
N LYS A 113 -9.20 -5.57 0.16
CA LYS A 113 -8.56 -5.40 1.46
C LYS A 113 -9.55 -5.18 2.61
N GLN A 114 -10.85 -5.15 2.34
CA GLN A 114 -11.86 -5.05 3.38
C GLN A 114 -11.94 -6.35 4.18
N THR A 115 -11.95 -6.24 5.49
CA THR A 115 -12.16 -7.40 6.37
C THR A 115 -13.61 -7.88 6.31
N GLU A 116 -13.87 -9.09 6.76
CA GLU A 116 -15.23 -9.64 6.85
C GLU A 116 -16.14 -8.79 7.78
N ALA A 117 -15.55 -8.17 8.79
CA ALA A 117 -16.22 -7.25 9.70
C ALA A 117 -16.52 -5.87 9.08
N GLY A 118 -16.03 -5.58 7.88
CA GLY A 118 -16.40 -4.40 7.11
C GLY A 118 -15.49 -3.18 7.27
N PHE A 119 -14.41 -3.30 8.01
CA PHE A 119 -13.43 -2.23 8.19
C PHE A 119 -12.12 -2.51 7.44
N TRP A 120 -11.22 -1.53 7.42
CA TRP A 120 -9.84 -1.67 6.97
C TRP A 120 -8.86 -1.41 8.12
N CYS A 121 -7.72 -2.11 8.07
CA CYS A 121 -6.67 -2.05 9.07
C CYS A 121 -5.49 -1.22 8.57
N ILE A 122 -4.67 -0.68 9.48
CA ILE A 122 -3.41 -0.01 9.13
C ILE A 122 -2.36 -1.04 8.68
N TYR A 123 -2.39 -2.26 9.26
CA TYR A 123 -1.46 -3.34 8.94
C TYR A 123 -2.21 -4.67 8.89
N TYR A 124 -1.62 -5.66 8.23
CA TYR A 124 -2.22 -6.99 8.07
C TYR A 124 -2.51 -7.65 9.43
N GLY A 125 -3.74 -8.11 9.62
CA GLY A 125 -4.20 -8.73 10.88
C GLY A 125 -4.37 -7.75 12.05
N GLY A 126 -4.25 -6.43 11.80
CA GLY A 126 -4.47 -5.41 12.81
C GLY A 126 -5.94 -5.18 13.14
N PRO A 127 -6.22 -4.38 14.19
CA PRO A 127 -7.57 -3.95 14.50
C PRO A 127 -8.10 -2.98 13.42
N GLY A 128 -9.43 -2.84 13.36
CA GLY A 128 -10.07 -1.84 12.50
C GLY A 128 -9.63 -0.42 12.86
N ASP A 129 -9.22 0.34 11.85
CA ASP A 129 -8.87 1.74 12.01
C ASP A 129 -9.97 2.63 11.43
N LEU A 130 -10.49 3.52 12.27
CA LEU A 130 -11.61 4.40 11.90
C LEU A 130 -11.25 5.31 10.73
N SER A 131 -10.07 5.93 10.77
CA SER A 131 -9.65 6.90 9.74
C SER A 131 -9.42 6.23 8.39
N THR A 132 -8.72 5.11 8.38
CA THR A 132 -8.51 4.29 7.18
C THR A 132 -9.84 3.80 6.60
N THR A 133 -10.79 3.40 7.46
CA THR A 133 -12.12 2.94 7.02
C THR A 133 -12.95 4.09 6.44
N VAL A 134 -12.88 5.29 7.01
CA VAL A 134 -13.57 6.48 6.48
C VAL A 134 -12.99 6.88 5.12
N GLU A 135 -11.68 6.89 4.97
CA GLU A 135 -11.01 7.22 3.70
C GLU A 135 -11.35 6.21 2.60
N ALA A 136 -11.30 4.92 2.91
CA ALA A 136 -11.72 3.86 1.98
C ALA A 136 -13.19 3.97 1.58
N TYR A 137 -14.08 4.20 2.55
CA TYR A 137 -15.50 4.41 2.30
C TYR A 137 -15.75 5.59 1.36
N PHE A 138 -15.08 6.71 1.60
CA PHE A 138 -15.24 7.92 0.80
C PHE A 138 -14.70 7.72 -0.62
N ALA A 139 -13.54 7.10 -0.77
CA ALA A 139 -12.97 6.78 -2.07
C ALA A 139 -13.88 5.86 -2.91
N LEU A 140 -14.46 4.82 -2.29
CA LEU A 140 -15.43 3.94 -2.95
C LEU A 140 -16.70 4.69 -3.34
N LYS A 141 -17.17 5.62 -2.50
CA LYS A 141 -18.31 6.47 -2.84
C LYS A 141 -18.03 7.35 -4.05
N LEU A 142 -16.85 7.97 -4.14
CA LEU A 142 -16.40 8.74 -5.30
C LEU A 142 -16.32 7.87 -6.56
N ALA A 143 -15.86 6.64 -6.42
CA ALA A 143 -15.81 5.65 -7.51
C ALA A 143 -17.18 5.12 -7.94
N GLY A 144 -18.27 5.60 -7.31
CA GLY A 144 -19.66 5.30 -7.72
C GLY A 144 -20.30 4.12 -7.00
N TYR A 145 -19.70 3.59 -5.93
CA TYR A 145 -20.33 2.53 -5.15
C TYR A 145 -21.53 3.07 -4.37
N PRO A 146 -22.74 2.47 -4.52
CA PRO A 146 -23.93 2.94 -3.84
C PRO A 146 -23.89 2.61 -2.34
N ALA A 147 -24.61 3.39 -1.53
CA ALA A 147 -24.57 3.27 -0.08
C ALA A 147 -25.16 1.94 0.46
N ASP A 148 -26.00 1.29 -0.33
CA ASP A 148 -26.62 -0.01 -0.04
C ASP A 148 -25.76 -1.20 -0.49
N HIS A 149 -24.62 -0.97 -1.14
CA HIS A 149 -23.67 -2.02 -1.44
C HIS A 149 -23.19 -2.70 -0.14
N PRO A 150 -23.15 -4.06 -0.04
CA PRO A 150 -22.83 -4.76 1.20
C PRO A 150 -21.54 -4.31 1.89
N ALA A 151 -20.49 -4.03 1.13
CA ALA A 151 -19.22 -3.51 1.64
C ALA A 151 -19.39 -2.12 2.26
N MET A 152 -20.17 -1.25 1.62
CA MET A 152 -20.43 0.11 2.08
C MET A 152 -21.30 0.13 3.34
N MET A 153 -22.29 -0.74 3.42
CA MET A 153 -23.14 -0.87 4.62
C MET A 153 -22.32 -1.30 5.84
N LYS A 154 -21.48 -2.33 5.69
CA LYS A 154 -20.59 -2.81 6.77
C LYS A 154 -19.62 -1.72 7.23
N ALA A 155 -18.96 -1.05 6.29
CA ALA A 155 -18.04 0.05 6.60
C ALA A 155 -18.75 1.20 7.33
N ARG A 156 -19.94 1.57 6.88
CA ARG A 156 -20.75 2.62 7.52
C ARG A 156 -21.13 2.25 8.96
N ALA A 157 -21.53 1.00 9.21
CA ALA A 157 -21.83 0.53 10.56
C ALA A 157 -20.62 0.70 11.48
N PHE A 158 -19.45 0.18 11.06
CA PHE A 158 -18.20 0.32 11.81
C PHE A 158 -17.86 1.81 12.07
N ILE A 159 -17.96 2.67 11.06
CA ILE A 159 -17.68 4.10 11.21
C ILE A 159 -18.56 4.76 12.28
N LEU A 160 -19.87 4.46 12.26
CA LEU A 160 -20.81 5.06 13.21
C LEU A 160 -20.59 4.54 14.65
N GLU A 161 -20.33 3.25 14.81
CA GLU A 161 -20.03 2.62 16.10
C GLU A 161 -18.75 3.18 16.74
N ASN A 162 -17.78 3.61 15.93
CA ASN A 162 -16.52 4.19 16.41
C ASN A 162 -16.51 5.71 16.48
N GLY A 163 -17.67 6.36 16.45
CA GLY A 163 -17.83 7.80 16.70
C GLY A 163 -17.75 8.69 15.46
N GLY A 164 -17.77 8.11 14.26
CA GLY A 164 -17.89 8.82 13.00
C GLY A 164 -16.69 9.71 12.65
N ILE A 165 -16.88 10.57 11.68
CA ILE A 165 -15.83 11.46 11.12
C ILE A 165 -15.19 12.36 12.19
N ILE A 166 -15.93 12.75 13.22
CA ILE A 166 -15.44 13.65 14.28
C ILE A 166 -14.23 13.01 15.01
N LYS A 167 -14.20 11.70 15.15
CA LYS A 167 -13.12 10.96 15.82
C LYS A 167 -11.95 10.61 14.91
N CYS A 168 -12.03 10.90 13.61
CA CYS A 168 -10.92 10.65 12.68
C CYS A 168 -9.72 11.54 12.97
N ARG A 169 -8.56 11.07 12.48
CA ARG A 169 -7.32 11.85 12.46
C ARG A 169 -7.49 13.16 11.71
N VAL A 170 -6.65 14.14 12.03
CA VAL A 170 -6.72 15.48 11.42
C VAL A 170 -6.55 15.42 9.90
N PHE A 171 -5.60 14.63 9.40
CA PHE A 171 -5.36 14.51 7.96
C PHE A 171 -6.58 13.95 7.21
N THR A 172 -7.21 12.91 7.72
CA THR A 172 -8.46 12.38 7.17
C THR A 172 -9.53 13.48 7.05
N LYS A 173 -9.68 14.30 8.08
CA LYS A 173 -10.64 15.43 8.06
C LYS A 173 -10.29 16.47 7.00
N ILE A 174 -8.99 16.78 6.83
CA ILE A 174 -8.52 17.71 5.79
C ILE A 174 -8.86 17.17 4.39
N PHE A 175 -8.65 15.88 4.13
CA PHE A 175 -9.00 15.28 2.85
C PHE A 175 -10.50 15.29 2.58
N LEU A 176 -11.33 15.07 3.61
CA LEU A 176 -12.78 15.07 3.48
C LEU A 176 -13.39 16.47 3.35
N ASP A 177 -12.74 17.52 3.91
CA ASP A 177 -13.25 18.90 3.92
C ASP A 177 -13.07 19.62 2.57
N ARG A 178 -12.47 19.00 1.60
CA ARG A 178 -12.31 19.56 0.24
C ARG A 178 -13.65 19.55 -0.51
N LYS A 179 -14.58 20.41 -0.10
CA LYS A 179 -15.92 20.55 -0.68
C LYS A 179 -15.98 20.93 -2.15
N SER A 180 -14.86 21.27 -2.74
CA SER A 180 -14.78 21.71 -4.15
C SER A 180 -14.65 20.56 -5.16
N VAL A 181 -14.86 19.32 -4.73
CA VAL A 181 -14.70 18.11 -5.56
C VAL A 181 -16.06 17.49 -5.94
N VAL A 182 -17.16 18.09 -5.50
CA VAL A 182 -18.52 17.61 -5.85
C VAL A 182 -19.28 18.71 -6.55
#